data_4024d4c9903c6464a4a68d8fd889b404
#
_entry.id   4024d4c9903c6464a4a68d8fd889b404
#
_cell.length_a   1.000
_cell.length_b   1.000
_cell.length_c   1.000
_cell.angle_alpha   90.00
_cell.angle_beta   90.00
_cell.angle_gamma   90.00
#
_symmetry.space_group_name_H-M   'P 1'
#
loop_
_entity.id
_entity.type
_entity.pdbx_description
1 polymer ?
#
loop_
_entity_poly.entity_id
_entity_poly.type
_entity_poly.pdbx_seq_one_letter_code
_entity_poly.pdbx_strand_id
1 'polypeptide(L)'
;MEIELDKRDLHQLIKEVISKEYKVNLVNNDATISDDSFSYELKGENLEYSFDFRIQYDRLLTFEGFTIKIKKVEKFVCDLIIEELKKYYRDHIYPNTKDFYKTDYSFSQEITSEAHLEEFLSEFYKCLSYYEQEVFPKLLDIKSLADYVGSVPFERKAEIVVGGSFPVHLLKKIAILKWGNHSRYEEYKNETLKLIDLYAIKKPEKTEEVAIFKQGFDYLITHLENEPNPFIKE
;
A
#
# COMPACT_ATOMS: atom_id res chain seq x y z
N MET A 1 -32.88 -23.56 0.12
CA MET A 1 -31.94 -24.70 0.08
C MET A 1 -30.59 -24.10 0.38
N GLU A 2 -30.09 -24.29 1.58
CA GLU A 2 -28.73 -23.83 1.95
C GLU A 2 -27.76 -24.71 1.16
N ILE A 3 -27.09 -24.13 0.17
CA ILE A 3 -25.98 -24.79 -0.50
C ILE A 3 -24.81 -24.69 0.48
N GLU A 4 -24.40 -25.81 1.01
CA GLU A 4 -23.18 -25.91 1.81
C GLU A 4 -22.00 -25.76 0.83
N LEU A 5 -21.59 -24.50 0.59
CA LEU A 5 -20.40 -24.19 -0.23
C LEU A 5 -19.16 -24.61 0.56
N ASP A 6 -18.40 -25.55 0.03
CA ASP A 6 -17.07 -25.78 0.56
C ASP A 6 -16.12 -24.63 0.18
N LYS A 7 -14.95 -24.58 0.75
CA LYS A 7 -13.95 -23.52 0.52
C LYS A 7 -13.55 -23.42 -0.96
N ARG A 8 -13.49 -24.54 -1.70
CA ARG A 8 -13.09 -24.56 -3.11
C ARG A 8 -14.20 -24.01 -3.99
N ASP A 9 -15.46 -24.36 -3.68
CA ASP A 9 -16.64 -23.86 -4.37
C ASP A 9 -16.77 -22.36 -4.19
N LEU A 10 -16.52 -21.86 -2.98
CA LEU A 10 -16.52 -20.43 -2.69
C LEU A 10 -15.43 -19.67 -3.45
N HIS A 11 -14.20 -20.19 -3.47
CA HIS A 11 -13.10 -19.62 -4.25
C HIS A 11 -13.41 -19.55 -5.73
N GLN A 12 -13.94 -20.64 -6.28
CA GLN A 12 -14.29 -20.71 -7.68
C GLN A 12 -15.40 -19.72 -8.02
N LEU A 13 -16.44 -19.66 -7.20
CA LEU A 13 -17.57 -18.75 -7.38
C LEU A 13 -17.13 -17.29 -7.33
N ILE A 14 -16.29 -16.88 -6.37
CA ILE A 14 -15.77 -15.52 -6.31
C ILE A 14 -14.94 -15.20 -7.56
N LYS A 15 -14.05 -16.09 -7.99
CA LYS A 15 -13.26 -15.91 -9.22
C LYS A 15 -14.15 -15.72 -10.45
N GLU A 16 -15.19 -16.53 -10.59
CA GLU A 16 -16.10 -16.45 -11.71
C GLU A 16 -16.87 -15.13 -11.74
N VAL A 17 -17.38 -14.70 -10.59
CA VAL A 17 -18.14 -13.45 -10.48
C VAL A 17 -17.24 -12.24 -10.78
N ILE A 18 -16.09 -12.13 -10.14
CA ILE A 18 -15.19 -10.98 -10.33
C ILE A 18 -14.60 -10.96 -11.75
N SER A 19 -14.20 -12.10 -12.30
CA SER A 19 -13.66 -12.17 -13.67
C SER A 19 -14.69 -11.86 -14.74
N LYS A 20 -15.97 -12.04 -14.47
CA LYS A 20 -17.08 -11.73 -15.40
C LYS A 20 -17.32 -10.22 -15.49
N GLU A 21 -17.26 -9.51 -14.38
CA GLU A 21 -17.58 -8.09 -14.29
C GLU A 21 -16.35 -7.20 -14.56
N TYR A 22 -15.20 -7.64 -14.15
CA TYR A 22 -13.93 -6.95 -14.40
C TYR A 22 -13.09 -7.80 -15.34
N LYS A 23 -12.60 -7.23 -16.44
CA LYS A 23 -11.56 -7.84 -17.29
C LYS A 23 -10.22 -7.86 -16.54
N VAL A 24 -10.23 -8.51 -15.41
CA VAL A 24 -9.09 -8.56 -14.49
C VAL A 24 -8.13 -9.62 -14.96
N ASN A 25 -6.88 -9.27 -15.17
CA ASN A 25 -5.81 -10.25 -15.28
C ASN A 25 -5.62 -10.86 -13.90
N LEU A 26 -6.16 -12.05 -13.70
CA LEU A 26 -5.87 -12.87 -12.52
C LEU A 26 -4.37 -13.12 -12.48
N VAL A 27 -3.71 -12.52 -11.53
CA VAL A 27 -2.34 -12.92 -11.18
C VAL A 27 -2.49 -14.21 -10.38
N ASN A 28 -2.38 -15.34 -11.06
CA ASN A 28 -2.08 -16.60 -10.39
C ASN A 28 -0.70 -16.44 -9.79
N ASN A 29 -0.63 -15.99 -8.56
CA ASN A 29 0.57 -16.16 -7.77
C ASN A 29 0.68 -17.65 -7.43
N ASP A 30 1.49 -18.34 -8.23
CA ASP A 30 1.85 -19.73 -7.98
C ASP A 30 2.33 -19.90 -6.53
N ALA A 31 1.75 -20.86 -5.86
CA ALA A 31 2.32 -21.72 -4.81
C ALA A 31 2.84 -21.09 -3.49
N THR A 32 2.81 -19.78 -3.27
CA THR A 32 3.27 -19.18 -1.99
C THR A 32 2.17 -18.52 -1.18
N ILE A 33 0.98 -18.39 -1.73
CA ILE A 33 -0.18 -17.91 -0.99
C ILE A 33 -0.82 -19.12 -0.31
N SER A 34 -1.07 -19.04 0.99
CA SER A 34 -1.88 -20.02 1.68
C SER A 34 -3.17 -20.25 0.87
N ASP A 35 -3.69 -21.45 0.84
CA ASP A 35 -4.92 -21.80 0.09
C ASP A 35 -6.13 -20.91 0.39
N ASP A 36 -5.97 -19.96 1.30
CA ASP A 36 -6.98 -19.10 1.89
C ASP A 36 -7.01 -17.66 1.38
N SER A 37 -6.07 -17.26 0.51
CA SER A 37 -6.04 -15.88 -0.01
C SER A 37 -5.88 -15.83 -1.53
N PHE A 38 -6.46 -14.81 -2.14
CA PHE A 38 -6.35 -14.55 -3.58
C PHE A 38 -6.35 -13.07 -3.86
N SER A 39 -5.52 -12.68 -4.81
CA SER A 39 -5.26 -11.30 -5.21
C SER A 39 -5.71 -11.05 -6.63
N TYR A 40 -6.19 -9.84 -6.88
CA TYR A 40 -6.52 -9.33 -8.21
C TYR A 40 -5.69 -8.09 -8.49
N GLU A 41 -5.06 -8.04 -9.65
CA GLU A 41 -4.23 -6.91 -10.06
C GLU A 41 -4.81 -6.26 -11.31
N LEU A 42 -4.90 -4.92 -11.29
CA LEU A 42 -5.26 -4.11 -12.45
C LEU A 42 -4.13 -3.16 -12.79
N LYS A 43 -3.76 -3.11 -14.07
CA LYS A 43 -2.66 -2.30 -14.59
C LYS A 43 -3.20 -1.15 -15.43
N GLY A 44 -3.07 0.07 -14.91
CA GLY A 44 -3.34 1.30 -15.63
C GLY A 44 -2.05 1.99 -16.10
N GLU A 45 -2.19 3.07 -16.85
CA GLU A 45 -1.06 3.86 -17.37
C GLU A 45 -0.22 4.47 -16.24
N ASN A 46 -0.86 5.15 -15.28
CA ASN A 46 -0.22 5.89 -14.18
C ASN A 46 -0.29 5.17 -12.83
N LEU A 47 -1.21 4.24 -12.69
CA LEU A 47 -1.49 3.53 -11.46
C LEU A 47 -1.66 2.04 -11.77
N GLU A 48 -1.06 1.21 -10.95
CA GLU A 48 -1.41 -0.19 -10.79
C GLU A 48 -2.02 -0.36 -9.41
N TYR A 49 -3.04 -1.19 -9.29
CA TYR A 49 -3.58 -1.54 -7.99
C TYR A 49 -3.97 -2.99 -7.93
N SER A 50 -3.93 -3.53 -6.75
CA SER A 50 -4.44 -4.87 -6.42
C SER A 50 -5.37 -4.78 -5.22
N PHE A 51 -6.19 -5.79 -5.08
CA PHE A 51 -7.00 -6.02 -3.91
C PHE A 51 -7.00 -7.50 -3.55
N ASP A 52 -7.10 -7.75 -2.25
CA ASP A 52 -6.93 -9.08 -1.71
C ASP A 52 -8.18 -9.51 -0.93
N PHE A 53 -8.56 -10.77 -1.12
CA PHE A 53 -9.54 -11.44 -0.29
C PHE A 53 -8.88 -12.59 0.46
N ARG A 54 -9.37 -12.84 1.67
CA ARG A 54 -8.98 -13.98 2.49
C ARG A 54 -10.20 -14.75 2.94
N ILE A 55 -10.13 -16.07 2.92
CA ILE A 55 -11.11 -16.93 3.55
C ILE A 55 -10.47 -17.57 4.77
N GLN A 56 -11.09 -17.39 5.93
CA GLN A 56 -10.69 -17.96 7.21
C GLN A 56 -11.78 -18.89 7.73
N TYR A 57 -11.38 -19.90 8.47
CA TYR A 57 -12.31 -20.83 9.10
C TYR A 57 -13.37 -21.38 8.13
N ASP A 58 -12.94 -21.65 6.88
CA ASP A 58 -13.72 -22.19 5.76
C ASP A 58 -14.88 -21.32 5.23
N ARG A 59 -15.33 -20.30 5.96
CA ARG A 59 -16.52 -19.52 5.61
C ARG A 59 -16.38 -18.01 5.82
N LEU A 60 -15.41 -17.54 6.57
CA LEU A 60 -15.23 -16.10 6.83
C LEU A 60 -14.48 -15.43 5.67
N LEU A 61 -15.23 -14.81 4.77
CA LEU A 61 -14.65 -14.01 3.69
C LEU A 61 -14.31 -12.60 4.20
N THR A 62 -13.08 -12.19 3.97
CA THR A 62 -12.58 -10.85 4.34
C THR A 62 -11.95 -10.19 3.14
N PHE A 63 -12.30 -8.92 2.91
CA PHE A 63 -11.57 -8.04 2.01
C PHE A 63 -10.46 -7.35 2.80
N GLU A 64 -9.20 -7.57 2.38
CA GLU A 64 -8.01 -7.09 3.10
C GLU A 64 -7.64 -5.65 2.74
N GLY A 65 -8.24 -5.08 1.69
CA GLY A 65 -7.99 -3.71 1.26
C GLY A 65 -7.31 -3.60 -0.11
N PHE A 66 -6.85 -2.39 -0.43
CA PHE A 66 -6.18 -2.08 -1.67
C PHE A 66 -4.69 -1.89 -1.47
N THR A 67 -3.92 -2.38 -2.43
CA THR A 67 -2.51 -2.05 -2.61
C THR A 67 -2.35 -1.27 -3.90
N ILE A 68 -1.71 -0.11 -3.86
CA ILE A 68 -1.53 0.72 -5.04
C ILE A 68 -0.05 0.97 -5.34
N LYS A 69 0.28 1.11 -6.63
CA LYS A 69 1.57 1.51 -7.14
C LYS A 69 1.39 2.72 -8.05
N ILE A 70 1.83 3.87 -7.59
CA ILE A 70 1.80 5.12 -8.37
C ILE A 70 3.12 5.19 -9.15
N LYS A 71 3.09 4.81 -10.45
CA LYS A 71 4.30 4.56 -11.25
C LYS A 71 5.29 5.71 -11.24
N LYS A 72 4.82 6.95 -11.33
CA LYS A 72 5.69 8.13 -11.32
C LYS A 72 6.38 8.31 -9.97
N VAL A 73 5.66 8.15 -8.87
CA VAL A 73 6.21 8.24 -7.51
C VAL A 73 7.24 7.15 -7.28
N GLU A 74 6.87 5.90 -7.60
CA GLU A 74 7.75 4.76 -7.37
C GLU A 74 9.03 4.83 -8.19
N LYS A 75 8.95 5.32 -9.44
CA LYS A 75 10.13 5.55 -10.28
C LYS A 75 11.09 6.53 -9.60
N PHE A 76 10.62 7.73 -9.23
CA PHE A 76 11.48 8.73 -8.63
C PHE A 76 12.00 8.33 -7.25
N VAL A 77 11.19 7.65 -6.42
CA VAL A 77 11.68 7.11 -5.14
C VAL A 77 12.78 6.08 -5.38
N CYS A 78 12.58 5.15 -6.31
CA CYS A 78 13.56 4.11 -6.63
C CYS A 78 14.90 4.70 -7.12
N ASP A 79 14.84 5.79 -7.89
CA ASP A 79 16.03 6.49 -8.37
C ASP A 79 16.82 7.18 -7.23
N LEU A 80 16.14 7.53 -6.12
CA LEU A 80 16.72 8.13 -4.93
C LEU A 80 17.13 7.11 -3.83
N ILE A 81 16.88 5.84 -4.04
CA ILE A 81 17.33 4.78 -3.12
C ILE A 81 18.64 4.19 -3.62
N ILE A 82 19.70 4.28 -2.81
CA ILE A 82 21.02 3.70 -3.14
C ILE A 82 20.90 2.18 -3.30
N GLU A 83 21.81 1.57 -4.07
CA GLU A 83 21.73 0.16 -4.46
C GLU A 83 21.64 -0.78 -3.26
N GLU A 84 22.41 -0.52 -2.20
CA GLU A 84 22.44 -1.34 -0.98
C GLU A 84 21.13 -1.37 -0.23
N LEU A 85 20.26 -0.37 -0.44
CA LEU A 85 18.95 -0.27 0.19
C LEU A 85 17.81 -0.80 -0.68
N LYS A 86 18.03 -1.11 -1.96
CA LYS A 86 16.96 -1.60 -2.86
C LYS A 86 16.33 -2.91 -2.37
N LYS A 87 17.06 -3.77 -1.68
CA LYS A 87 16.51 -4.99 -1.07
C LYS A 87 15.39 -4.73 -0.04
N TYR A 88 15.38 -3.54 0.57
CA TYR A 88 14.35 -3.10 1.53
C TYR A 88 13.20 -2.36 0.86
N TYR A 89 13.30 -2.05 -0.43
CA TYR A 89 12.29 -1.31 -1.18
C TYR A 89 11.12 -2.20 -1.60
N ARG A 90 9.92 -1.62 -1.57
CA ARG A 90 8.69 -2.18 -2.14
C ARG A 90 7.90 -1.04 -2.76
N ASP A 91 7.41 -1.24 -3.97
CA ASP A 91 6.82 -0.23 -4.84
C ASP A 91 5.31 -0.05 -4.66
N HIS A 92 4.83 -0.09 -3.44
CA HIS A 92 3.40 0.04 -3.16
C HIS A 92 3.09 0.93 -1.96
N ILE A 93 1.82 1.34 -1.88
CA ILE A 93 1.20 2.07 -0.77
C ILE A 93 -0.10 1.34 -0.44
N TYR A 94 -0.46 1.29 0.83
CA TYR A 94 -1.74 0.74 1.30
C TYR A 94 -2.65 1.89 1.74
N PRO A 95 -3.55 2.39 0.85
CA PRO A 95 -4.57 3.34 1.28
C PRO A 95 -5.58 2.59 2.16
N ASN A 96 -5.60 2.94 3.43
CA ASN A 96 -6.47 2.28 4.40
C ASN A 96 -7.94 2.56 4.06
N THR A 97 -8.74 1.51 3.92
CA THR A 97 -10.17 1.63 3.61
C THR A 97 -10.92 2.51 4.60
N LYS A 98 -10.59 2.44 5.89
CA LYS A 98 -11.22 3.26 6.94
C LYS A 98 -10.95 4.75 6.81
N ASP A 99 -9.87 5.16 6.15
CA ASP A 99 -9.52 6.57 5.98
C ASP A 99 -10.34 7.23 4.86
N PHE A 100 -10.73 6.46 3.86
CA PHE A 100 -11.37 6.96 2.64
C PHE A 100 -12.83 6.55 2.50
N TYR A 101 -13.15 5.29 2.75
CA TYR A 101 -14.48 4.76 2.55
C TYR A 101 -15.18 4.52 3.89
N LYS A 102 -16.15 5.39 4.20
CA LYS A 102 -16.96 5.27 5.41
C LYS A 102 -18.21 4.47 5.12
N THR A 103 -18.30 3.30 5.72
CA THR A 103 -19.46 2.42 5.62
C THR A 103 -19.75 1.79 6.98
N ASP A 104 -21.00 1.45 7.22
CA ASP A 104 -21.40 0.65 8.37
C ASP A 104 -21.19 -0.85 8.11
N TYR A 105 -20.82 -1.22 6.90
CA TYR A 105 -20.56 -2.59 6.50
C TYR A 105 -19.18 -3.06 7.00
N SER A 106 -19.16 -4.24 7.61
CA SER A 106 -17.91 -4.91 7.94
C SER A 106 -17.44 -5.73 6.75
N PHE A 107 -16.29 -5.38 6.17
CA PHE A 107 -15.69 -6.16 5.07
C PHE A 107 -15.16 -7.54 5.51
N SER A 108 -15.83 -8.16 6.48
CA SER A 108 -15.59 -9.52 6.95
C SER A 108 -16.94 -10.14 7.25
N GLN A 109 -17.33 -11.17 6.50
CA GLN A 109 -18.65 -11.79 6.59
C GLN A 109 -18.55 -13.32 6.50
N GLU A 110 -19.31 -14.01 7.35
CA GLU A 110 -19.49 -15.45 7.22
C GLU A 110 -20.43 -15.75 6.04
N ILE A 111 -19.92 -16.46 5.04
CA ILE A 111 -20.65 -16.80 3.84
C ILE A 111 -21.27 -18.20 4.02
N THR A 112 -22.59 -18.23 4.25
CA THR A 112 -23.36 -19.49 4.41
C THR A 112 -24.39 -19.70 3.30
N SER A 113 -24.54 -18.69 2.38
CA SER A 113 -25.47 -18.76 1.27
C SER A 113 -24.95 -17.88 0.11
N GLU A 114 -25.47 -18.12 -1.09
CA GLU A 114 -25.21 -17.23 -2.24
C GLU A 114 -25.65 -15.79 -1.97
N ALA A 115 -26.76 -15.60 -1.25
CA ALA A 115 -27.23 -14.26 -0.88
C ALA A 115 -26.22 -13.49 0.00
N HIS A 116 -25.54 -14.16 0.94
CA HIS A 116 -24.47 -13.53 1.72
C HIS A 116 -23.28 -13.14 0.86
N LEU A 117 -22.92 -13.96 -0.13
CA LEU A 117 -21.86 -13.62 -1.09
C LEU A 117 -22.26 -12.42 -1.97
N GLU A 118 -23.48 -12.40 -2.48
CA GLU A 118 -23.99 -11.28 -3.28
C GLU A 118 -24.01 -9.97 -2.49
N GLU A 119 -24.43 -10.00 -1.22
CA GLU A 119 -24.38 -8.84 -0.32
C GLU A 119 -22.96 -8.34 -0.12
N PHE A 120 -22.03 -9.24 0.22
CA PHE A 120 -20.62 -8.91 0.40
C PHE A 120 -20.01 -8.29 -0.87
N LEU A 121 -20.21 -8.91 -2.02
CA LEU A 121 -19.69 -8.43 -3.29
C LEU A 121 -20.34 -7.11 -3.72
N SER A 122 -21.63 -6.91 -3.46
CA SER A 122 -22.33 -5.65 -3.72
C SER A 122 -21.68 -4.49 -2.97
N GLU A 123 -21.35 -4.68 -1.69
CA GLU A 123 -20.68 -3.65 -0.90
C GLU A 123 -19.22 -3.45 -1.32
N PHE A 124 -18.52 -4.52 -1.63
CA PHE A 124 -17.17 -4.44 -2.20
C PHE A 124 -17.14 -3.64 -3.51
N TYR A 125 -18.08 -3.85 -4.42
CA TYR A 125 -18.14 -3.12 -5.69
C TYR A 125 -18.42 -1.62 -5.51
N LYS A 126 -19.25 -1.26 -4.54
CA LYS A 126 -19.43 0.15 -4.16
C LYS A 126 -18.13 0.77 -3.66
N CYS A 127 -17.43 0.05 -2.80
CA CYS A 127 -16.13 0.47 -2.29
C CYS A 127 -15.10 0.61 -3.43
N LEU A 128 -14.97 -0.39 -4.30
CA LEU A 128 -14.05 -0.36 -5.43
C LEU A 128 -14.37 0.82 -6.37
N SER A 129 -15.64 0.99 -6.74
CA SER A 129 -16.07 2.10 -7.59
C SER A 129 -15.75 3.46 -6.98
N TYR A 130 -15.95 3.61 -5.67
CA TYR A 130 -15.57 4.82 -4.95
C TYR A 130 -14.05 5.06 -4.99
N TYR A 131 -13.24 4.01 -4.82
CA TYR A 131 -11.79 4.13 -4.90
C TYR A 131 -11.33 4.52 -6.31
N GLU A 132 -11.88 3.91 -7.35
CA GLU A 132 -11.53 4.23 -8.73
C GLU A 132 -11.92 5.66 -9.14
N GLN A 133 -13.05 6.16 -8.65
CA GLN A 133 -13.58 7.48 -9.04
C GLN A 133 -13.07 8.61 -8.14
N GLU A 134 -12.88 8.36 -6.85
CA GLU A 134 -12.63 9.42 -5.88
C GLU A 134 -11.26 9.34 -5.19
N VAL A 135 -10.75 8.15 -4.91
CA VAL A 135 -9.53 8.00 -4.12
C VAL A 135 -8.28 7.93 -5.00
N PHE A 136 -8.25 7.01 -5.96
CA PHE A 136 -7.08 6.82 -6.81
C PHE A 136 -6.71 8.07 -7.61
N PRO A 137 -7.65 8.81 -8.24
CA PRO A 137 -7.30 10.05 -8.92
C PRO A 137 -6.71 11.11 -8.00
N LYS A 138 -7.20 11.22 -6.76
CA LYS A 138 -6.63 12.14 -5.75
C LYS A 138 -5.22 11.75 -5.34
N LEU A 139 -4.95 10.45 -5.15
CA LEU A 139 -3.62 9.97 -4.77
C LEU A 139 -2.58 10.06 -5.91
N LEU A 140 -3.01 10.25 -7.16
CA LEU A 140 -2.11 10.58 -8.28
C LEU A 140 -1.56 12.00 -8.21
N ASP A 141 -2.24 12.92 -7.52
CA ASP A 141 -1.75 14.25 -7.21
C ASP A 141 -0.75 14.21 -6.05
N ILE A 142 0.46 14.70 -6.28
CA ILE A 142 1.55 14.58 -5.29
C ILE A 142 1.26 15.32 -3.99
N LYS A 143 0.51 16.43 -4.05
CA LYS A 143 0.14 17.19 -2.86
C LYS A 143 -0.88 16.40 -2.04
N SER A 144 -1.92 15.89 -2.68
CA SER A 144 -2.93 15.05 -2.02
C SER A 144 -2.33 13.78 -1.43
N LEU A 145 -1.36 13.17 -2.12
CA LEU A 145 -0.62 12.03 -1.60
C LEU A 145 0.23 12.42 -0.37
N ALA A 146 0.88 13.57 -0.40
CA ALA A 146 1.65 14.07 0.74
C ALA A 146 0.73 14.43 1.93
N ASP A 147 -0.44 15.00 1.67
CA ASP A 147 -1.45 15.28 2.70
C ASP A 147 -1.94 13.98 3.35
N TYR A 148 -2.12 12.91 2.57
CA TYR A 148 -2.44 11.58 3.10
C TYR A 148 -1.31 11.01 3.95
N VAL A 149 -0.07 10.98 3.43
CA VAL A 149 1.10 10.44 4.14
C VAL A 149 1.40 11.23 5.41
N GLY A 150 1.22 12.55 5.37
CA GLY A 150 1.42 13.46 6.48
C GLY A 150 0.20 13.69 7.38
N SER A 151 -0.90 12.97 7.17
CA SER A 151 -2.12 13.12 7.97
C SER A 151 -1.91 12.76 9.45
N VAL A 152 -0.90 11.96 9.75
CA VAL A 152 -0.53 11.57 11.11
C VAL A 152 0.84 12.09 11.50
N PRO A 153 1.10 12.40 12.79
CA PRO A 153 2.43 12.74 13.28
C PRO A 153 3.37 11.51 13.20
N PHE A 154 4.67 11.79 13.31
CA PHE A 154 5.69 10.74 13.14
C PHE A 154 5.54 9.58 14.14
N GLU A 155 5.11 9.82 15.37
CA GLU A 155 4.87 8.79 16.39
C GLU A 155 3.83 7.76 15.91
N ARG A 156 2.86 8.21 15.11
CA ARG A 156 1.78 7.39 14.55
C ARG A 156 2.05 6.97 13.10
N LYS A 157 3.27 7.11 12.61
CA LYS A 157 3.68 6.81 11.23
C LYS A 157 3.30 5.42 10.72
N ALA A 158 3.11 4.46 11.61
CA ALA A 158 2.71 3.10 11.24
C ALA A 158 1.27 3.00 10.74
N GLU A 159 0.43 4.00 11.02
CA GLU A 159 -0.97 4.02 10.59
C GLU A 159 -1.11 4.25 9.09
N ILE A 160 -0.15 4.96 8.48
CA ILE A 160 -0.09 5.14 7.03
C ILE A 160 1.00 4.22 6.47
N VAL A 161 0.59 3.16 5.81
CA VAL A 161 1.52 2.14 5.34
C VAL A 161 1.99 2.46 3.92
N VAL A 162 3.29 2.65 3.77
CA VAL A 162 3.97 2.66 2.47
C VAL A 162 4.92 1.47 2.39
N GLY A 163 5.11 0.93 1.19
CA GLY A 163 5.89 -0.28 0.99
C GLY A 163 7.37 -0.12 1.32
N GLY A 164 7.94 -1.22 1.79
CA GLY A 164 9.33 -1.33 2.19
C GLY A 164 9.53 -1.59 3.67
N SER A 165 10.75 -1.95 4.03
CA SER A 165 11.17 -2.12 5.42
C SER A 165 12.08 -0.97 5.87
N PHE A 166 12.40 -0.92 7.17
CA PHE A 166 13.26 0.12 7.74
C PHE A 166 14.66 0.11 7.09
N PRO A 167 15.20 1.28 6.75
CA PRO A 167 14.63 2.64 6.87
C PRO A 167 13.84 3.07 5.61
N VAL A 168 13.79 2.29 4.55
CA VAL A 168 13.34 2.69 3.19
C VAL A 168 11.89 3.18 3.16
N HIS A 169 10.98 2.55 3.92
CA HIS A 169 9.59 3.03 4.00
C HIS A 169 9.49 4.45 4.60
N LEU A 170 10.42 4.85 5.48
CA LEU A 170 10.48 6.22 6.01
C LEU A 170 11.11 7.18 4.98
N LEU A 171 12.15 6.75 4.27
CA LEU A 171 12.77 7.52 3.19
C LEU A 171 11.74 7.83 2.09
N LYS A 172 10.90 6.85 1.74
CA LYS A 172 9.80 7.04 0.79
C LYS A 172 8.78 8.07 1.28
N LYS A 173 8.40 8.04 2.56
CA LYS A 173 7.50 9.05 3.15
C LYS A 173 8.12 10.45 3.10
N ILE A 174 9.38 10.58 3.46
CA ILE A 174 10.12 11.85 3.41
C ILE A 174 10.10 12.42 1.98
N ALA A 175 10.37 11.61 0.96
CA ALA A 175 10.35 12.03 -0.44
C ALA A 175 8.95 12.54 -0.85
N ILE A 176 7.90 11.80 -0.55
CA ILE A 176 6.52 12.19 -0.83
C ILE A 176 6.17 13.50 -0.15
N LEU A 177 6.48 13.65 1.15
CA LEU A 177 6.22 14.87 1.91
C LEU A 177 6.97 16.09 1.34
N LYS A 178 8.22 15.91 0.91
CA LYS A 178 9.01 16.96 0.28
C LYS A 178 8.40 17.41 -1.05
N TRP A 179 8.11 16.47 -1.92
CA TRP A 179 7.57 16.75 -3.24
C TRP A 179 6.17 17.39 -3.20
N GLY A 180 5.35 17.01 -2.23
CA GLY A 180 4.04 17.62 -1.97
C GLY A 180 4.10 18.91 -1.16
N ASN A 181 5.30 19.38 -0.76
CA ASN A 181 5.49 20.57 0.09
C ASN A 181 4.70 20.51 1.40
N HIS A 182 4.67 19.36 2.04
CA HIS A 182 3.90 19.15 3.26
C HIS A 182 4.65 19.63 4.51
N SER A 183 3.95 20.26 5.45
CA SER A 183 4.55 20.86 6.67
C SER A 183 5.26 19.88 7.60
N ARG A 184 4.95 18.58 7.54
CA ARG A 184 5.61 17.54 8.35
C ARG A 184 6.91 17.00 7.74
N TYR A 185 7.38 17.54 6.61
CA TYR A 185 8.63 17.10 6.00
C TYR A 185 9.81 17.13 7.00
N GLU A 186 10.00 18.26 7.67
CA GLU A 186 11.10 18.42 8.64
C GLU A 186 10.96 17.49 9.85
N GLU A 187 9.74 17.28 10.33
CA GLU A 187 9.44 16.32 11.40
C GLU A 187 9.90 14.91 10.99
N TYR A 188 9.42 14.42 9.85
CA TYR A 188 9.74 13.07 9.37
C TYR A 188 11.22 12.89 9.06
N LYS A 189 11.88 13.90 8.49
CA LYS A 189 13.33 13.92 8.25
C LYS A 189 14.11 13.75 9.54
N ASN A 190 13.86 14.61 10.52
CA ASN A 190 14.62 14.63 11.76
C ASN A 190 14.38 13.38 12.62
N GLU A 191 13.13 12.93 12.73
CA GLU A 191 12.80 11.75 13.52
C GLU A 191 13.28 10.45 12.87
N THR A 192 13.36 10.39 11.54
CA THR A 192 13.96 9.23 10.84
C THR A 192 15.44 9.12 11.14
N LEU A 193 16.20 10.24 11.11
CA LEU A 193 17.61 10.24 11.46
C LEU A 193 17.83 9.77 12.91
N LYS A 194 17.02 10.28 13.85
CA LYS A 194 17.06 9.81 15.26
C LYS A 194 16.78 8.32 15.37
N LEU A 195 15.86 7.76 14.59
CA LEU A 195 15.62 6.32 14.60
C LEU A 195 16.80 5.51 14.07
N ILE A 196 17.50 6.00 13.05
CA ILE A 196 18.72 5.36 12.55
C ILE A 196 19.80 5.37 13.63
N ASP A 197 19.97 6.50 14.35
CA ASP A 197 20.91 6.61 15.46
C ASP A 197 20.52 5.68 16.64
N LEU A 198 19.24 5.60 16.96
CA LEU A 198 18.75 4.66 17.98
C LEU A 198 18.94 3.20 17.58
N TYR A 199 18.81 2.89 16.29
CA TYR A 199 19.09 1.54 15.77
C TYR A 199 20.57 1.19 15.95
N ALA A 200 21.50 2.13 15.72
CA ALA A 200 22.91 1.96 15.96
C ALA A 200 23.23 1.65 17.44
N ILE A 201 22.55 2.32 18.37
CA ILE A 201 22.72 2.09 19.82
C ILE A 201 22.18 0.73 20.23
N LYS A 202 21.02 0.32 19.69
CA LYS A 202 20.35 -0.96 20.04
C LYS A 202 20.98 -2.17 19.37
N LYS A 203 21.72 -1.98 18.28
CA LYS A 203 22.32 -3.03 17.45
C LYS A 203 23.78 -2.69 17.12
N PRO A 204 24.65 -2.57 18.16
CA PRO A 204 26.05 -2.16 17.97
C PRO A 204 26.84 -3.11 17.07
N GLU A 205 26.42 -4.37 16.95
CA GLU A 205 27.01 -5.35 16.06
C GLU A 205 26.74 -5.09 14.58
N LYS A 206 25.78 -4.21 14.25
CA LYS A 206 25.33 -3.92 12.87
C LYS A 206 25.91 -2.61 12.31
N THR A 207 27.16 -2.33 12.60
CA THR A 207 27.82 -1.07 12.21
C THR A 207 27.79 -0.80 10.71
N GLU A 208 28.02 -1.83 9.88
CA GLU A 208 27.99 -1.71 8.41
C GLU A 208 26.58 -1.37 7.90
N GLU A 209 25.56 -2.04 8.44
CA GLU A 209 24.16 -1.80 8.06
C GLU A 209 23.73 -0.37 8.44
N VAL A 210 24.14 0.10 9.62
CA VAL A 210 23.89 1.49 10.07
C VAL A 210 24.58 2.51 9.16
N ALA A 211 25.81 2.25 8.75
CA ALA A 211 26.55 3.13 7.83
C ALA A 211 25.80 3.25 6.49
N ILE A 212 25.30 2.14 5.95
CA ILE A 212 24.48 2.11 4.74
C ILE A 212 23.17 2.90 4.94
N PHE A 213 22.50 2.75 6.08
CA PHE A 213 21.28 3.49 6.38
C PHE A 213 21.51 5.01 6.42
N LYS A 214 22.59 5.46 7.04
CA LYS A 214 23.00 6.87 7.08
C LYS A 214 23.36 7.38 5.69
N GLN A 215 24.17 6.64 4.95
CA GLN A 215 24.51 6.99 3.57
C GLN A 215 23.27 7.15 2.69
N GLY A 216 22.32 6.21 2.76
CA GLY A 216 21.08 6.30 2.00
C GLY A 216 20.18 7.45 2.41
N PHE A 217 20.13 7.76 3.71
CA PHE A 217 19.43 8.93 4.22
C PHE A 217 20.06 10.23 3.70
N ASP A 218 21.37 10.40 3.85
CA ASP A 218 22.09 11.60 3.42
C ASP A 218 22.00 11.79 1.91
N TYR A 219 22.12 10.72 1.14
CA TYR A 219 21.94 10.74 -0.32
C TYR A 219 20.56 11.25 -0.70
N LEU A 220 19.49 10.67 -0.12
CA LEU A 220 18.11 11.08 -0.38
C LEU A 220 17.91 12.57 -0.04
N ILE A 221 18.29 12.99 1.17
CA ILE A 221 18.06 14.36 1.62
C ILE A 221 18.81 15.36 0.72
N THR A 222 20.07 15.07 0.38
CA THR A 222 20.87 15.91 -0.52
C THR A 222 20.16 16.14 -1.86
N HIS A 223 19.61 15.09 -2.48
CA HIS A 223 18.88 15.22 -3.75
C HIS A 223 17.55 15.96 -3.58
N LEU A 224 16.78 15.64 -2.54
CA LEU A 224 15.50 16.31 -2.29
C LEU A 224 15.63 17.81 -2.01
N GLU A 225 16.77 18.26 -1.47
CA GLU A 225 17.00 19.67 -1.12
C GLU A 225 17.66 20.46 -2.27
N ASN A 226 18.41 19.82 -3.16
CA ASN A 226 19.21 20.50 -4.19
C ASN A 226 18.66 20.30 -5.61
N GLU A 227 17.81 19.31 -5.86
CA GLU A 227 17.28 19.06 -7.19
C GLU A 227 15.86 19.61 -7.35
N PRO A 228 15.46 19.97 -8.58
CA PRO A 228 14.10 20.41 -8.87
C PRO A 228 13.07 19.33 -8.50
N ASN A 229 11.91 19.75 -8.03
CA ASN A 229 10.82 18.84 -7.74
C ASN A 229 10.26 18.25 -9.05
N PRO A 230 10.35 16.92 -9.28
CA PRO A 230 9.97 16.27 -10.55
C PRO A 230 8.47 16.30 -10.83
N PHE A 231 7.65 16.75 -9.87
CA PHE A 231 6.20 16.87 -10.00
C PHE A 231 5.73 18.28 -10.37
N ILE A 232 6.59 19.28 -10.26
CA ILE A 232 6.31 20.64 -10.74
C ILE A 232 6.71 20.70 -12.22
N LYS A 233 5.75 21.00 -13.11
CA LYS A 233 6.07 21.32 -14.49
C LYS A 233 6.64 22.74 -14.53
N GLU A 234 7.80 22.91 -15.14
CA GLU A 234 8.30 24.21 -15.52
C GLU A 234 7.35 24.93 -16.47
#